data_e0dddc24ae0f8592b02ad68e84e0b72e
#
_entry.id   e0dddc24ae0f8592b02ad68e84e0b72e
#
_cell.length_a   1.000
_cell.length_b   1.000
_cell.length_c   1.000
_cell.angle_alpha   90.00
_cell.angle_beta   90.00
_cell.angle_gamma   90.00
#
_symmetry.space_group_name_H-M   'P 1'
#
loop_
_entity.id
_entity.type
_entity.pdbx_description
1 polymer ?
#
loop_
_entity_poly.entity_id
_entity_poly.type
_entity_poly.pdbx_seq_one_letter_code
_entity_poly.pdbx_strand_id
1 'polypeptide(L)'
;MVNKMYAVISPAKKLNCSGWNRDLEFTKPSLLDHTTGLVEEMKNKSTDEIGQLMKISEKLSTLNFERYQSFSADPECEDAKPAALMFDGDTYTGLQAQDFGQNDWKFAQGHLGILSGLYGLLRPLDLIQPHRLEMGTRLETVRGSNLYAYWGDEIASLLQQRNEGGSDNTLVNLASNEYFKSASRPALGMDVVTPTFKEMRDGKLKIISFSAKRARGSMARFMIKNQIENPEDLKQFDVDGYRFEPNQSTDSEWLFCR
;
A
#
# COMPACT_ATOMS: atom_id res chain seq x y z
N MET A 1 0.13 4.84 -28.01
CA MET A 1 -0.55 4.64 -26.73
C MET A 1 0.50 4.11 -25.80
N VAL A 2 0.71 4.73 -24.65
CA VAL A 2 1.73 4.30 -23.67
C VAL A 2 1.08 3.15 -22.89
N ASN A 3 1.75 1.98 -22.81
CA ASN A 3 1.35 0.93 -21.88
C ASN A 3 1.51 1.49 -20.47
N LYS A 4 0.49 1.43 -19.64
CA LYS A 4 0.54 1.93 -18.28
C LYS A 4 0.03 0.83 -17.35
N MET A 5 0.97 0.07 -16.79
CA MET A 5 0.71 -0.85 -15.70
C MET A 5 0.64 -0.08 -14.39
N TYR A 6 -0.26 -0.46 -13.50
CA TYR A 6 -0.31 0.06 -12.13
C TYR A 6 -0.13 -1.06 -11.12
N ALA A 7 0.62 -0.83 -10.06
CA ALA A 7 0.81 -1.81 -9.00
C ALA A 7 0.34 -1.25 -7.66
N VAL A 8 -0.11 -2.13 -6.76
CA VAL A 8 -0.49 -1.75 -5.38
C VAL A 8 0.25 -2.58 -4.35
N ILE A 9 0.70 -1.93 -3.27
CA ILE A 9 1.32 -2.56 -2.09
C ILE A 9 0.52 -2.26 -0.82
N SER A 10 0.75 -3.07 0.22
CA SER A 10 0.21 -2.80 1.56
C SER A 10 1.02 -1.72 2.28
N PRO A 11 0.44 -1.00 3.26
CA PRO A 11 1.16 -0.15 4.17
C PRO A 11 1.94 -0.99 5.20
N ALA A 12 2.55 -0.33 6.19
CA ALA A 12 3.17 -0.98 7.33
C ALA A 12 2.61 -0.47 8.66
N LYS A 13 2.65 -1.33 9.69
CA LYS A 13 2.27 -0.94 11.06
C LYS A 13 3.34 -0.08 11.73
N LYS A 14 4.61 -0.35 11.41
CA LYS A 14 5.75 0.44 11.85
C LYS A 14 5.91 1.66 10.95
N LEU A 15 6.24 2.79 11.53
CA LEU A 15 6.42 4.06 10.85
C LEU A 15 7.83 4.60 11.13
N ASN A 16 8.42 5.22 10.13
CA ASN A 16 9.64 5.98 10.23
C ASN A 16 9.31 7.48 10.32
N CYS A 17 9.23 8.00 11.54
CA CYS A 17 8.95 9.41 11.81
C CYS A 17 10.22 10.30 11.83
N SER A 18 11.39 9.80 11.41
CA SER A 18 12.59 10.65 11.27
C SER A 18 12.41 11.68 10.16
N GLY A 19 13.23 12.73 10.18
CA GLY A 19 13.24 13.75 9.12
C GLY A 19 13.43 13.15 7.71
N TRP A 20 13.05 13.91 6.71
CA TRP A 20 13.22 13.56 5.29
C TRP A 20 13.69 14.79 4.49
N ASN A 21 14.20 14.58 3.28
CA ASN A 21 14.65 15.66 2.41
C ASN A 21 13.44 16.47 1.90
N ARG A 22 13.27 17.68 2.40
CA ARG A 22 12.16 18.60 2.07
C ARG A 22 12.25 19.19 0.65
N ASP A 23 13.39 19.02 -0.04
CA ASP A 23 13.53 19.41 -1.47
C ASP A 23 12.88 18.39 -2.42
N LEU A 24 12.49 17.22 -1.92
CA LEU A 24 11.74 16.24 -2.68
C LEU A 24 10.32 16.76 -2.95
N GLU A 25 9.92 16.77 -4.21
CA GLU A 25 8.54 17.07 -4.59
C GLU A 25 7.57 16.12 -3.85
N PHE A 26 6.44 16.66 -3.44
CA PHE A 26 5.41 15.89 -2.74
C PHE A 26 4.03 16.20 -3.29
N THR A 27 3.06 15.37 -2.93
CA THR A 27 1.66 15.53 -3.32
C THR A 27 0.74 15.36 -2.11
N LYS A 28 -0.53 15.73 -2.29
CA LYS A 28 -1.56 15.54 -1.26
C LYS A 28 -2.39 14.30 -1.56
N PRO A 29 -2.80 13.53 -0.54
CA PRO A 29 -3.70 12.39 -0.72
C PRO A 29 -5.01 12.80 -1.41
N SER A 30 -5.47 11.97 -2.35
CA SER A 30 -6.67 12.30 -3.15
C SER A 30 -7.98 12.16 -2.39
N LEU A 31 -8.03 11.38 -1.31
CA LEU A 31 -9.24 11.05 -0.55
C LEU A 31 -9.23 11.69 0.85
N LEU A 32 -8.70 12.94 0.97
CA LEU A 32 -8.56 13.64 2.26
C LEU A 32 -9.90 13.86 2.98
N ASP A 33 -10.98 14.14 2.26
CA ASP A 33 -12.30 14.32 2.88
C ASP A 33 -12.75 13.04 3.61
N HIS A 34 -12.55 11.88 3.00
CA HIS A 34 -12.79 10.59 3.63
C HIS A 34 -11.85 10.35 4.81
N THR A 35 -10.57 10.71 4.67
CA THR A 35 -9.58 10.62 5.77
C THR A 35 -10.02 11.44 6.96
N THR A 36 -10.42 12.68 6.73
CA THR A 36 -10.92 13.58 7.80
C THR A 36 -12.12 12.98 8.52
N GLY A 37 -13.07 12.40 7.79
CA GLY A 37 -14.21 11.72 8.39
C GLY A 37 -13.80 10.56 9.32
N LEU A 38 -12.82 9.73 8.89
CA LEU A 38 -12.29 8.65 9.74
C LEU A 38 -11.52 9.18 10.96
N VAL A 39 -10.79 10.27 10.80
CA VAL A 39 -10.06 10.92 11.91
C VAL A 39 -11.05 11.44 12.96
N GLU A 40 -12.14 12.08 12.56
CA GLU A 40 -13.17 12.54 13.50
C GLU A 40 -13.82 11.38 14.26
N GLU A 41 -14.10 10.26 13.59
CA GLU A 41 -14.58 9.04 14.27
C GLU A 41 -13.57 8.52 15.29
N MET A 42 -12.27 8.56 14.97
CA MET A 42 -11.21 8.11 15.87
C MET A 42 -10.95 9.09 17.02
N LYS A 43 -11.09 10.40 16.81
CA LYS A 43 -10.98 11.44 17.85
C LYS A 43 -12.04 11.29 18.93
N ASN A 44 -13.22 10.79 18.56
CA ASN A 44 -14.32 10.57 19.51
C ASN A 44 -14.15 9.33 20.40
N LYS A 45 -13.06 8.55 20.21
CA LYS A 45 -12.78 7.34 20.99
C LYS A 45 -11.81 7.60 22.12
N SER A 46 -12.05 6.97 23.25
CA SER A 46 -11.08 6.91 24.35
C SER A 46 -9.87 6.03 24.00
N THR A 47 -8.81 6.17 24.77
CA THR A 47 -7.61 5.32 24.68
C THR A 47 -7.95 3.82 24.77
N ASP A 48 -8.86 3.45 25.69
CA ASP A 48 -9.28 2.06 25.89
C ASP A 48 -10.06 1.52 24.68
N GLU A 49 -10.98 2.31 24.13
CA GLU A 49 -11.73 1.94 22.92
C GLU A 49 -10.83 1.76 21.73
N ILE A 50 -9.80 2.61 21.55
CA ILE A 50 -8.77 2.46 20.50
C ILE A 50 -8.00 1.15 20.71
N GLY A 51 -7.63 0.83 21.95
CA GLY A 51 -6.95 -0.41 22.31
C GLY A 51 -7.75 -1.65 21.95
N GLN A 52 -9.03 -1.67 22.31
CA GLN A 52 -9.95 -2.76 22.00
C GLN A 52 -10.22 -2.89 20.49
N LEU A 53 -10.48 -1.77 19.83
CA LEU A 53 -10.77 -1.71 18.39
C LEU A 53 -9.62 -2.27 17.54
N MET A 54 -8.40 -1.86 17.82
CA MET A 54 -7.21 -2.24 17.07
C MET A 54 -6.47 -3.45 17.67
N LYS A 55 -6.88 -3.94 18.84
CA LYS A 55 -6.25 -5.05 19.58
C LYS A 55 -4.76 -4.80 19.83
N ILE A 56 -4.45 -3.65 20.39
CA ILE A 56 -3.09 -3.19 20.67
C ILE A 56 -2.87 -2.97 22.18
N SER A 57 -1.59 -2.89 22.58
CA SER A 57 -1.21 -2.61 23.97
C SER A 57 -1.60 -1.20 24.38
N GLU A 58 -1.76 -0.97 25.70
CA GLU A 58 -2.05 0.33 26.30
C GLU A 58 -1.09 1.42 25.80
N LYS A 59 0.22 1.15 25.77
CA LYS A 59 1.25 2.07 25.23
C LYS A 59 0.96 2.48 23.79
N LEU A 60 0.54 1.54 22.95
CA LEU A 60 0.21 1.84 21.55
C LEU A 60 -1.16 2.51 21.42
N SER A 61 -2.10 2.23 22.33
CA SER A 61 -3.40 2.91 22.37
C SER A 61 -3.23 4.39 22.69
N THR A 62 -2.46 4.70 23.74
CA THR A 62 -2.14 6.07 24.14
C THR A 62 -1.45 6.83 23.00
N LEU A 63 -0.41 6.23 22.39
CA LEU A 63 0.30 6.85 21.26
C LEU A 63 -0.65 7.16 20.09
N ASN A 64 -1.56 6.24 19.74
CA ASN A 64 -2.45 6.47 18.61
C ASN A 64 -3.61 7.40 18.96
N PHE A 65 -4.08 7.40 20.20
CA PHE A 65 -4.99 8.42 20.71
C PHE A 65 -4.40 9.83 20.52
N GLU A 66 -3.18 10.06 21.00
CA GLU A 66 -2.47 11.33 20.86
C GLU A 66 -2.31 11.73 19.39
N ARG A 67 -1.94 10.79 18.51
CA ARG A 67 -1.82 11.03 17.06
C ARG A 67 -3.15 11.47 16.43
N TYR A 68 -4.28 10.87 16.82
CA TYR A 68 -5.57 11.28 16.30
C TYR A 68 -5.99 12.65 16.86
N GLN A 69 -5.75 12.91 18.15
CA GLN A 69 -6.08 14.21 18.74
C GLN A 69 -5.26 15.36 18.10
N SER A 70 -3.99 15.11 17.76
CA SER A 70 -3.09 16.10 17.13
C SER A 70 -3.18 16.12 15.59
N PHE A 71 -4.01 15.25 14.98
CA PHE A 71 -4.10 15.16 13.52
C PHE A 71 -4.53 16.51 12.92
N SER A 72 -3.69 17.04 12.03
CA SER A 72 -3.91 18.33 11.36
C SER A 72 -4.75 18.14 10.08
N ALA A 73 -5.66 19.06 9.82
CA ALA A 73 -6.32 19.17 8.52
C ALA A 73 -5.36 19.66 7.42
N ASP A 74 -4.24 20.32 7.80
CA ASP A 74 -3.19 20.70 6.86
C ASP A 74 -2.29 19.50 6.55
N PRO A 75 -2.30 18.99 5.32
CA PRO A 75 -1.46 17.86 4.94
C PRO A 75 0.04 18.18 4.90
N GLU A 76 0.43 19.45 4.93
CA GLU A 76 1.83 19.92 4.94
C GLU A 76 2.36 20.21 6.35
N CYS A 77 1.70 19.71 7.40
CA CYS A 77 2.13 19.90 8.79
C CYS A 77 3.53 19.30 9.04
N GLU A 78 4.15 19.70 10.15
CA GLU A 78 5.53 19.33 10.49
C GLU A 78 5.76 17.83 10.54
N ASP A 79 4.80 17.07 11.06
CA ASP A 79 4.88 15.60 11.19
C ASP A 79 4.60 14.85 9.89
N ALA A 80 4.21 15.55 8.82
CA ALA A 80 3.90 14.91 7.55
C ALA A 80 5.16 14.48 6.80
N LYS A 81 5.06 13.30 6.15
CA LYS A 81 6.13 12.69 5.38
C LYS A 81 5.56 11.92 4.19
N PRO A 82 6.27 11.85 3.04
CA PRO A 82 5.86 11.01 1.92
C PRO A 82 5.57 9.57 2.33
N ALA A 83 4.45 9.03 1.88
CA ALA A 83 3.95 7.71 2.30
C ALA A 83 4.99 6.60 2.13
N ALA A 84 5.71 6.56 1.00
CA ALA A 84 6.74 5.55 0.75
C ALA A 84 7.97 5.68 1.69
N LEU A 85 8.17 6.83 2.33
CA LEU A 85 9.23 7.07 3.31
C LEU A 85 8.73 6.99 4.76
N MET A 86 7.42 7.16 4.98
CA MET A 86 6.80 7.06 6.31
C MET A 86 6.60 5.60 6.73
N PHE A 87 6.06 4.75 5.86
CA PHE A 87 5.86 3.34 6.17
C PHE A 87 7.20 2.60 6.28
N ASP A 88 7.37 1.78 7.33
CA ASP A 88 8.59 1.04 7.64
C ASP A 88 8.24 -0.40 8.06
N GLY A 89 8.58 -1.38 7.22
CA GLY A 89 8.33 -2.80 7.44
C GLY A 89 8.88 -3.64 6.29
N ASP A 90 8.66 -4.95 6.33
CA ASP A 90 9.26 -5.88 5.37
C ASP A 90 9.07 -5.48 3.90
N THR A 91 7.86 -5.01 3.53
CA THR A 91 7.59 -4.51 2.18
C THR A 91 8.46 -3.30 1.85
N TYR A 92 8.63 -2.37 2.77
CA TYR A 92 9.42 -1.15 2.57
C TYR A 92 10.92 -1.40 2.65
N THR A 93 11.34 -2.42 3.42
CA THR A 93 12.71 -2.96 3.36
C THR A 93 13.04 -3.51 1.97
N GLY A 94 12.07 -4.09 1.26
CA GLY A 94 12.22 -4.52 -0.13
C GLY A 94 12.15 -3.36 -1.13
N LEU A 95 11.27 -2.39 -0.90
CA LEU A 95 11.06 -1.23 -1.76
C LEU A 95 12.27 -0.28 -1.76
N GLN A 96 12.87 -0.02 -0.60
CA GLN A 96 14.04 0.86 -0.43
C GLN A 96 13.86 2.22 -1.11
N ALA A 97 12.73 2.88 -0.86
CA ALA A 97 12.37 4.14 -1.52
C ALA A 97 13.36 5.29 -1.23
N GLN A 98 14.12 5.22 -0.12
CA GLN A 98 15.17 6.17 0.22
C GLN A 98 16.31 6.24 -0.83
N ASP A 99 16.45 5.19 -1.66
CA ASP A 99 17.47 5.10 -2.72
C ASP A 99 16.94 5.53 -4.10
N PHE A 100 15.71 6.05 -4.17
CA PHE A 100 15.12 6.47 -5.42
C PHE A 100 15.71 7.79 -5.89
N GLY A 101 16.14 7.81 -7.15
CA GLY A 101 16.50 9.03 -7.87
C GLY A 101 15.25 9.73 -8.42
N GLN A 102 15.44 10.90 -9.03
CA GLN A 102 14.35 11.72 -9.55
C GLN A 102 13.45 10.95 -10.56
N ASN A 103 14.07 10.19 -11.48
CA ASN A 103 13.32 9.39 -12.47
C ASN A 103 12.53 8.25 -11.80
N ASP A 104 13.09 7.61 -10.77
CA ASP A 104 12.41 6.56 -10.01
C ASP A 104 11.17 7.11 -9.32
N TRP A 105 11.30 8.28 -8.67
CA TRP A 105 10.17 8.95 -8.01
C TRP A 105 9.08 9.32 -9.00
N LYS A 106 9.47 9.88 -10.16
CA LYS A 106 8.51 10.25 -11.21
C LYS A 106 7.76 9.01 -11.71
N PHE A 107 8.46 7.91 -11.97
CA PHE A 107 7.85 6.65 -12.39
C PHE A 107 6.97 6.07 -11.29
N ALA A 108 7.48 5.95 -10.07
CA ALA A 108 6.73 5.42 -8.93
C ALA A 108 5.42 6.18 -8.68
N GLN A 109 5.44 7.50 -8.81
CA GLN A 109 4.27 8.37 -8.60
C GLN A 109 3.15 8.09 -9.62
N GLY A 110 3.51 7.65 -10.82
CA GLY A 110 2.56 7.29 -11.89
C GLY A 110 2.09 5.81 -11.88
N HIS A 111 2.84 4.90 -11.23
CA HIS A 111 2.68 3.46 -11.40
C HIS A 111 2.53 2.66 -10.11
N LEU A 112 2.70 3.28 -8.93
CA LEU A 112 2.58 2.59 -7.64
C LEU A 112 1.53 3.25 -6.75
N GLY A 113 0.64 2.42 -6.18
CA GLY A 113 -0.29 2.80 -5.12
C GLY A 113 0.05 2.11 -3.80
N ILE A 114 -0.21 2.80 -2.70
CA ILE A 114 -0.11 2.25 -1.35
C ILE A 114 -1.53 2.24 -0.76
N LEU A 115 -2.06 1.06 -0.52
CA LEU A 115 -3.37 0.91 0.13
C LEU A 115 -3.25 1.32 1.61
N SER A 116 -4.24 2.00 2.15
CA SER A 116 -4.23 2.49 3.53
C SER A 116 -5.62 2.41 4.15
N GLY A 117 -5.71 1.97 5.40
CA GLY A 117 -6.97 1.97 6.15
C GLY A 117 -7.49 3.37 6.41
N LEU A 118 -6.60 4.35 6.66
CA LEU A 118 -6.96 5.74 6.95
C LEU A 118 -7.08 6.60 5.68
N TYR A 119 -6.22 6.41 4.68
CA TYR A 119 -6.14 7.27 3.50
C TYR A 119 -6.71 6.64 2.22
N GLY A 120 -7.17 5.38 2.28
CA GLY A 120 -7.69 4.63 1.13
C GLY A 120 -6.59 4.23 0.16
N LEU A 121 -6.26 5.10 -0.79
CA LEU A 121 -5.22 4.90 -1.78
C LEU A 121 -4.28 6.11 -1.86
N LEU A 122 -3.00 5.86 -1.61
CA LEU A 122 -1.93 6.84 -1.64
C LEU A 122 -1.02 6.64 -2.86
N ARG A 123 -0.40 7.70 -3.33
CA ARG A 123 0.79 7.67 -4.17
C ARG A 123 2.04 7.69 -3.28
N PRO A 124 3.22 7.28 -3.78
CA PRO A 124 4.45 7.25 -2.99
C PRO A 124 4.82 8.58 -2.33
N LEU A 125 4.59 9.70 -3.00
CA LEU A 125 4.94 11.06 -2.53
C LEU A 125 3.76 11.80 -1.86
N ASP A 126 2.61 11.16 -1.65
CA ASP A 126 1.52 11.76 -0.89
C ASP A 126 1.95 11.94 0.57
N LEU A 127 1.80 13.15 1.10
CA LEU A 127 2.12 13.46 2.49
C LEU A 127 1.09 12.83 3.42
N ILE A 128 1.57 12.05 4.38
CA ILE A 128 0.75 11.43 5.42
C ILE A 128 1.29 11.73 6.82
N GLN A 129 0.41 11.80 7.79
CA GLN A 129 0.75 11.93 9.20
C GLN A 129 0.88 10.56 9.87
N PRO A 130 1.67 10.44 10.95
CA PRO A 130 1.78 9.20 11.70
C PRO A 130 0.43 8.72 12.21
N HIS A 131 0.05 7.48 11.89
CA HIS A 131 -1.22 6.88 12.29
C HIS A 131 -1.11 5.36 12.34
N ARG A 132 -2.12 4.73 12.91
CA ARG A 132 -2.35 3.30 12.78
C ARG A 132 -3.85 3.04 12.64
N LEU A 133 -4.23 2.48 11.50
CA LEU A 133 -5.57 1.97 11.23
C LEU A 133 -5.47 0.89 10.15
N GLU A 134 -5.58 -0.38 10.55
CA GLU A 134 -5.55 -1.49 9.61
C GLU A 134 -6.87 -1.60 8.83
N MET A 135 -6.83 -2.03 7.57
CA MET A 135 -8.01 -2.13 6.70
C MET A 135 -9.07 -3.11 7.23
N GLY A 136 -8.63 -4.16 7.95
CA GLY A 136 -9.51 -5.14 8.57
C GLY A 136 -10.21 -4.65 9.86
N THR A 137 -9.98 -3.40 10.30
CA THR A 137 -10.55 -2.84 11.52
C THR A 137 -12.08 -2.70 11.39
N ARG A 138 -12.82 -3.14 12.42
CA ARG A 138 -14.28 -3.04 12.50
C ARG A 138 -14.70 -1.71 13.11
N LEU A 139 -14.25 -0.62 12.48
CA LEU A 139 -14.68 0.73 12.85
C LEU A 139 -16.08 0.96 12.30
N GLU A 140 -17.04 1.14 13.21
CA GLU A 140 -18.39 1.53 12.86
C GLU A 140 -18.44 3.03 12.56
N THR A 141 -19.07 3.39 11.45
CA THR A 141 -19.20 4.76 10.95
C THR A 141 -20.58 4.95 10.32
N VAL A 142 -20.94 6.16 9.99
CA VAL A 142 -22.19 6.45 9.23
C VAL A 142 -22.22 5.78 7.85
N ARG A 143 -21.07 5.36 7.31
CA ARG A 143 -20.96 4.68 6.01
C ARG A 143 -20.93 3.14 6.11
N GLY A 144 -20.92 2.57 7.32
CA GLY A 144 -20.96 1.13 7.52
C GLY A 144 -20.21 0.62 8.76
N SER A 145 -20.27 -0.68 9.00
CA SER A 145 -19.78 -1.33 10.22
C SER A 145 -18.28 -1.70 10.21
N ASN A 146 -17.55 -1.33 9.18
CA ASN A 146 -16.11 -1.62 9.03
C ASN A 146 -15.52 -0.79 7.89
N LEU A 147 -14.17 -0.76 7.77
CA LEU A 147 -13.50 0.05 6.77
C LEU A 147 -13.76 -0.41 5.32
N TYR A 148 -14.03 -1.68 5.07
CA TYR A 148 -14.41 -2.12 3.71
C TYR A 148 -15.74 -1.52 3.27
N ALA A 149 -16.71 -1.40 4.18
CA ALA A 149 -17.98 -0.75 3.91
C ALA A 149 -17.80 0.78 3.81
N TYR A 150 -16.97 1.36 4.67
CA TYR A 150 -16.65 2.79 4.64
C TYR A 150 -16.08 3.22 3.28
N TRP A 151 -15.08 2.52 2.80
CA TRP A 151 -14.41 2.83 1.53
C TRP A 151 -15.28 2.49 0.30
N GLY A 152 -16.15 1.47 0.41
CA GLY A 152 -17.03 1.07 -0.69
C GLY A 152 -16.27 0.89 -2.00
N ASP A 153 -16.59 1.68 -3.02
CA ASP A 153 -15.97 1.66 -4.35
C ASP A 153 -14.91 2.77 -4.55
N GLU A 154 -14.71 3.66 -3.59
CA GLU A 154 -13.81 4.83 -3.70
C GLU A 154 -12.38 4.46 -4.13
N ILE A 155 -11.81 3.42 -3.50
CA ILE A 155 -10.45 2.96 -3.79
C ILE A 155 -10.37 2.36 -5.20
N ALA A 156 -11.35 1.53 -5.56
CA ALA A 156 -11.41 0.87 -6.86
C ALA A 156 -11.58 1.89 -8.00
N SER A 157 -12.50 2.84 -7.84
CA SER A 157 -12.74 3.92 -8.80
C SER A 157 -11.51 4.82 -8.98
N LEU A 158 -10.81 5.14 -7.88
CA LEU A 158 -9.59 5.94 -7.97
C LEU A 158 -8.44 5.18 -8.65
N LEU A 159 -8.33 3.84 -8.45
CA LEU A 159 -7.37 3.00 -9.16
C LEU A 159 -7.66 3.00 -10.66
N GLN A 160 -8.91 2.79 -11.06
CA GLN A 160 -9.33 2.84 -12.45
C GLN A 160 -8.98 4.20 -13.07
N GLN A 161 -9.34 5.30 -12.41
CA GLN A 161 -9.03 6.66 -12.90
C GLN A 161 -7.52 6.88 -13.08
N ARG A 162 -6.69 6.39 -12.14
CA ARG A 162 -5.23 6.52 -12.24
C ARG A 162 -4.63 5.72 -13.39
N ASN A 163 -5.29 4.66 -13.83
CA ASN A 163 -4.88 3.83 -14.96
C ASN A 163 -5.46 4.29 -16.30
N GLU A 164 -6.38 5.26 -16.32
CA GLU A 164 -6.98 5.78 -17.54
C GLU A 164 -5.93 6.31 -18.53
N GLY A 165 -6.11 6.00 -19.80
CA GLY A 165 -5.20 6.39 -20.90
C GLY A 165 -4.05 5.41 -21.16
N GLY A 166 -3.90 4.35 -20.36
CA GLY A 166 -3.02 3.22 -20.66
C GLY A 166 -3.64 2.29 -21.69
N SER A 167 -2.81 1.65 -22.54
CA SER A 167 -3.25 0.57 -23.44
C SER A 167 -3.37 -0.78 -22.70
N ASP A 168 -2.77 -0.90 -21.54
CA ASP A 168 -2.82 -2.06 -20.65
C ASP A 168 -3.71 -1.74 -19.45
N ASN A 169 -4.72 -2.57 -19.23
CA ASN A 169 -5.68 -2.40 -18.13
C ASN A 169 -5.33 -3.30 -16.92
N THR A 170 -4.05 -3.62 -16.76
CA THR A 170 -3.60 -4.56 -15.73
C THR A 170 -3.23 -3.85 -14.43
N LEU A 171 -3.78 -4.37 -13.32
CA LEU A 171 -3.38 -4.05 -11.96
C LEU A 171 -2.55 -5.18 -11.38
N VAL A 172 -1.30 -4.89 -10.99
CA VAL A 172 -0.42 -5.84 -10.29
C VAL A 172 -0.65 -5.75 -8.79
N ASN A 173 -1.25 -6.79 -8.22
CA ASN A 173 -1.54 -6.86 -6.80
C ASN A 173 -0.34 -7.39 -6.00
N LEU A 174 0.45 -6.49 -5.42
CA LEU A 174 1.52 -6.80 -4.47
C LEU A 174 1.08 -6.55 -3.01
N ALA A 175 -0.20 -6.27 -2.79
CA ALA A 175 -0.75 -6.10 -1.45
C ALA A 175 -1.16 -7.44 -0.81
N SER A 176 -1.40 -7.43 0.49
CA SER A 176 -2.01 -8.56 1.18
C SER A 176 -3.50 -8.66 0.86
N ASN A 177 -4.08 -9.85 1.04
CA ASN A 177 -5.51 -10.05 0.84
C ASN A 177 -6.37 -9.12 1.70
N GLU A 178 -5.92 -8.81 2.93
CA GLU A 178 -6.59 -7.85 3.80
C GLU A 178 -6.76 -6.48 3.13
N TYR A 179 -5.66 -5.95 2.57
CA TYR A 179 -5.70 -4.63 1.95
C TYR A 179 -6.33 -4.67 0.56
N PHE A 180 -5.98 -5.65 -0.27
CA PHE A 180 -6.50 -5.74 -1.63
C PHE A 180 -8.02 -5.93 -1.69
N LYS A 181 -8.62 -6.59 -0.69
CA LYS A 181 -10.08 -6.73 -0.59
C LYS A 181 -10.83 -5.39 -0.66
N SER A 182 -10.22 -4.28 -0.23
CA SER A 182 -10.82 -2.95 -0.31
C SER A 182 -10.89 -2.41 -1.74
N ALA A 183 -9.99 -2.87 -2.63
CA ALA A 183 -9.93 -2.50 -4.04
C ALA A 183 -10.60 -3.53 -4.97
N SER A 184 -10.76 -4.77 -4.52
CA SER A 184 -11.39 -5.86 -5.31
C SER A 184 -12.91 -5.68 -5.35
N ARG A 185 -13.37 -4.75 -6.17
CA ARG A 185 -14.77 -4.36 -6.37
C ARG A 185 -15.10 -4.32 -7.86
N PRO A 186 -16.36 -4.47 -8.26
CA PRO A 186 -16.77 -4.33 -9.66
C PRO A 186 -16.32 -2.99 -10.30
N ALA A 187 -16.30 -1.92 -9.51
CA ALA A 187 -15.86 -0.59 -9.95
C ALA A 187 -14.37 -0.52 -10.34
N LEU A 188 -13.56 -1.54 -10.02
CA LEU A 188 -12.16 -1.59 -10.41
C LEU A 188 -12.00 -1.68 -11.94
N GLY A 189 -12.80 -2.53 -12.59
CA GLY A 189 -12.82 -2.66 -14.06
C GLY A 189 -11.47 -3.00 -14.72
N MET A 190 -10.50 -3.54 -13.93
CA MET A 190 -9.15 -3.87 -14.39
C MET A 190 -8.89 -5.37 -14.30
N ASP A 191 -8.00 -5.87 -15.15
CA ASP A 191 -7.48 -7.22 -15.05
C ASP A 191 -6.43 -7.28 -13.93
N VAL A 192 -6.60 -8.22 -13.00
CA VAL A 192 -5.73 -8.30 -11.82
C VAL A 192 -4.77 -9.47 -11.96
N VAL A 193 -3.48 -9.17 -11.82
CA VAL A 193 -2.41 -10.16 -11.70
C VAL A 193 -1.83 -10.11 -10.29
N THR A 194 -1.70 -11.28 -9.66
CA THR A 194 -1.19 -11.41 -8.28
C THR A 194 0.09 -12.26 -8.24
N PRO A 195 1.28 -11.62 -8.14
CA PRO A 195 2.52 -12.35 -7.85
C PRO A 195 2.51 -12.95 -6.45
N THR A 196 2.78 -14.25 -6.37
CA THR A 196 2.88 -15.02 -5.12
C THR A 196 4.30 -15.52 -4.93
N PHE A 197 4.86 -15.32 -3.74
CA PHE A 197 6.24 -15.67 -3.41
C PHE A 197 6.28 -16.83 -2.43
N LYS A 198 6.93 -17.95 -2.83
CA LYS A 198 7.08 -19.15 -2.00
C LYS A 198 8.53 -19.58 -1.92
N GLU A 199 8.87 -20.25 -0.83
CA GLU A 199 10.19 -20.85 -0.61
C GLU A 199 10.07 -22.38 -0.52
N MET A 200 11.07 -23.09 -1.04
CA MET A 200 11.18 -24.52 -0.84
C MET A 200 11.62 -24.80 0.60
N ARG A 201 10.77 -25.45 1.37
CA ARG A 201 11.05 -25.87 2.76
C ARG A 201 10.58 -27.30 2.95
N ASP A 202 11.48 -28.19 3.35
CA ASP A 202 11.19 -29.60 3.58
C ASP A 202 10.52 -30.29 2.37
N GLY A 203 10.98 -29.97 1.16
CA GLY A 203 10.42 -30.51 -0.09
C GLY A 203 9.06 -29.96 -0.49
N LYS A 204 8.57 -28.89 0.15
CA LYS A 204 7.28 -28.26 -0.15
C LYS A 204 7.42 -26.76 -0.32
N LEU A 205 6.69 -26.20 -1.27
CA LEU A 205 6.58 -24.74 -1.43
C LEU A 205 5.68 -24.15 -0.34
N LYS A 206 6.24 -23.26 0.47
CA LYS A 206 5.55 -22.58 1.57
C LYS A 206 5.67 -21.05 1.43
N ILE A 207 4.61 -20.33 1.80
CA ILE A 207 4.67 -18.88 1.96
C ILE A 207 5.32 -18.57 3.31
N ILE A 208 6.48 -17.90 3.29
CA ILE A 208 7.13 -17.37 4.49
C ILE A 208 6.76 -15.89 4.59
N SER A 209 5.98 -15.53 5.61
CA SER A 209 5.30 -14.24 5.70
C SER A 209 6.22 -13.02 5.53
N PHE A 210 7.34 -12.96 6.25
CA PHE A 210 8.27 -11.83 6.16
C PHE A 210 9.01 -11.80 4.81
N SER A 211 9.43 -12.97 4.29
CA SER A 211 10.09 -13.06 2.98
C SER A 211 9.14 -12.65 1.85
N ALA A 212 7.90 -13.11 1.89
CA ALA A 212 6.90 -12.76 0.88
C ALA A 212 6.56 -11.26 0.88
N LYS A 213 6.48 -10.63 2.07
CA LYS A 213 6.30 -9.17 2.17
C LYS A 213 7.48 -8.42 1.57
N ARG A 214 8.72 -8.82 1.92
CA ARG A 214 9.92 -8.22 1.36
C ARG A 214 9.98 -8.38 -0.16
N ALA A 215 9.70 -9.58 -0.67
CA ALA A 215 9.70 -9.87 -2.09
C ALA A 215 8.68 -9.01 -2.88
N ARG A 216 7.49 -8.75 -2.32
CA ARG A 216 6.52 -7.81 -2.90
C ARG A 216 7.08 -6.40 -3.02
N GLY A 217 7.76 -5.91 -1.98
CA GLY A 217 8.45 -4.63 -2.02
C GLY A 217 9.60 -4.60 -3.02
N SER A 218 10.40 -5.68 -3.07
CA SER A 218 11.50 -5.83 -4.03
C SER A 218 10.99 -5.89 -5.48
N MET A 219 9.82 -6.51 -5.73
CA MET A 219 9.20 -6.51 -7.07
C MET A 219 8.68 -5.12 -7.45
N ALA A 220 8.08 -4.37 -6.52
CA ALA A 220 7.72 -2.98 -6.76
C ALA A 220 8.97 -2.13 -7.08
N ARG A 221 10.07 -2.34 -6.33
CA ARG A 221 11.36 -1.70 -6.64
C ARG A 221 11.90 -2.10 -8.02
N PHE A 222 11.87 -3.38 -8.36
CA PHE A 222 12.30 -3.88 -9.67
C PHE A 222 11.52 -3.23 -10.81
N MET A 223 10.19 -3.14 -10.67
CA MET A 223 9.33 -2.41 -11.60
C MET A 223 9.77 -0.96 -11.77
N ILE A 224 10.00 -0.25 -10.67
CA ILE A 224 10.33 1.17 -10.68
C ILE A 224 11.74 1.41 -11.26
N LYS A 225 12.74 0.66 -10.80
CA LYS A 225 14.13 0.84 -11.23
C LYS A 225 14.36 0.53 -12.71
N ASN A 226 13.59 -0.40 -13.25
CA ASN A 226 13.67 -0.78 -14.67
C ASN A 226 12.59 -0.09 -15.52
N GLN A 227 11.74 0.78 -14.92
CA GLN A 227 10.65 1.49 -15.59
C GLN A 227 9.75 0.54 -16.42
N ILE A 228 9.36 -0.58 -15.80
CA ILE A 228 8.57 -1.64 -16.44
C ILE A 228 7.12 -1.18 -16.59
N GLU A 229 6.65 -1.10 -17.82
CA GLU A 229 5.30 -0.73 -18.19
C GLU A 229 4.46 -1.92 -18.67
N ASN A 230 5.12 -3.00 -19.16
CA ASN A 230 4.47 -4.25 -19.56
C ASN A 230 4.51 -5.25 -18.39
N PRO A 231 3.35 -5.71 -17.87
CA PRO A 231 3.30 -6.67 -16.77
C PRO A 231 4.12 -7.94 -17.02
N GLU A 232 4.19 -8.43 -18.26
CA GLU A 232 4.93 -9.64 -18.63
C GLU A 232 6.43 -9.56 -18.32
N ASP A 233 7.00 -8.35 -18.34
CA ASP A 233 8.42 -8.13 -18.04
C ASP A 233 8.73 -8.34 -16.54
N LEU A 234 7.72 -8.29 -15.66
CA LEU A 234 7.87 -8.64 -14.25
C LEU A 234 8.21 -10.12 -14.05
N LYS A 235 7.93 -10.99 -15.02
CA LYS A 235 8.33 -12.42 -14.98
C LYS A 235 9.85 -12.62 -15.01
N GLN A 236 10.62 -11.56 -15.37
CA GLN A 236 12.08 -11.55 -15.31
C GLN A 236 12.63 -11.26 -13.90
N PHE A 237 11.78 -11.02 -12.93
CA PHE A 237 12.20 -10.75 -11.53
C PHE A 237 12.98 -11.93 -10.95
N ASP A 238 14.20 -11.65 -10.46
CA ASP A 238 15.13 -12.66 -9.93
C ASP A 238 15.79 -12.25 -8.58
N VAL A 239 15.27 -11.17 -7.96
CA VAL A 239 15.83 -10.65 -6.71
C VAL A 239 15.70 -11.66 -5.57
N ASP A 240 16.73 -11.74 -4.73
CA ASP A 240 16.83 -12.67 -3.60
C ASP A 240 16.68 -14.16 -4.02
N GLY A 241 16.97 -14.49 -5.28
CA GLY A 241 16.92 -15.85 -5.83
C GLY A 241 15.52 -16.34 -6.22
N TYR A 242 14.50 -15.49 -6.13
CA TYR A 242 13.18 -15.82 -6.65
C TYR A 242 13.20 -15.93 -8.17
N ARG A 243 12.47 -16.91 -8.72
CA ARG A 243 12.29 -17.12 -10.16
C ARG A 243 10.84 -17.41 -10.47
N PHE A 244 10.38 -16.93 -11.61
CA PHE A 244 9.05 -17.21 -12.13
C PHE A 244 8.91 -18.70 -12.49
N GLU A 245 7.80 -19.32 -12.06
CA GLU A 245 7.45 -20.72 -12.29
C GLU A 245 6.26 -20.85 -13.24
N PRO A 246 6.47 -20.90 -14.55
CA PRO A 246 5.37 -20.89 -15.53
C PRO A 246 4.41 -22.07 -15.38
N ASN A 247 4.93 -23.26 -15.03
CA ASN A 247 4.12 -24.49 -14.92
C ASN A 247 3.19 -24.50 -13.69
N GLN A 248 3.36 -23.58 -12.75
CA GLN A 248 2.56 -23.46 -11.54
C GLN A 248 1.84 -22.09 -11.45
N SER A 249 1.86 -21.33 -12.53
CA SER A 249 1.21 -20.05 -12.67
C SER A 249 -0.03 -20.15 -13.57
N THR A 250 -0.94 -19.20 -13.39
CA THR A 250 -2.10 -18.97 -14.26
C THR A 250 -1.99 -17.57 -14.87
N ASP A 251 -2.96 -17.17 -15.68
CA ASP A 251 -3.00 -15.80 -16.25
C ASP A 251 -3.09 -14.73 -15.17
N SER A 252 -3.74 -15.01 -14.03
CA SER A 252 -3.98 -14.04 -12.95
C SER A 252 -3.14 -14.27 -11.68
N GLU A 253 -2.55 -15.46 -11.51
CA GLU A 253 -1.71 -15.79 -10.35
C GLU A 253 -0.33 -16.24 -10.81
N TRP A 254 0.69 -15.46 -10.53
CA TRP A 254 2.07 -15.74 -10.91
C TRP A 254 2.89 -16.23 -9.73
N LEU A 255 3.38 -17.45 -9.83
CA LEU A 255 4.23 -18.00 -8.79
C LEU A 255 5.70 -17.65 -9.04
N PHE A 256 6.32 -17.10 -8.00
CA PHE A 256 7.77 -16.94 -7.90
C PHE A 256 8.27 -17.79 -6.74
N CYS A 257 9.29 -18.61 -6.96
CA CYS A 257 9.85 -19.45 -5.90
C CYS A 257 11.39 -19.40 -5.84
N ARG A 258 11.91 -19.75 -4.64
CA ARG A 258 13.35 -19.94 -4.37
C ARG A 258 13.60 -21.10 -3.41
#